data_970ef3123a71e6b2233cc802313f5b2c
#
_entry.id   970ef3123a71e6b2233cc802313f5b2c
#
_cell.length_a   1.000
_cell.length_b   1.000
_cell.length_c   1.000
_cell.angle_alpha   90.00
_cell.angle_beta   90.00
_cell.angle_gamma   90.00
#
_symmetry.space_group_name_H-M   'P 1'
#
loop_
_entity.id
_entity.type
_entity.pdbx_description
1 polymer ?
#
loop_
_entity_poly.entity_id
_entity_poly.type
_entity_poly.pdbx_seq_one_letter_code
_entity_poly.pdbx_strand_id
1 'polypeptide(L)'
;LFLESEMIKRYKPQYNILLRDDKSPTYVRIGFHDKIPHVSFTKNPLDDSAEYFGPFYNSNAVKKSVRLLRKVFPYYLSEKMPEKNSLDFQIGLTPGLENFEQDSREFNQKKAEYKRNLRQLTRYLKGERKMLQLEIEKEMFDFASEQNFEMAAKKRNQLRDLSELGKQVIFSNEEFLDISKDHALSKLAEILSLENPPRRIE
;
A
#
# COMPACT_ATOMS: atom_id res chain seq x y z
N LEU A 1 -9.68 29.43 -0.99
CA LEU A 1 -9.86 28.03 -0.55
C LEU A 1 -8.66 27.47 0.24
N PHE A 2 -7.41 27.59 -0.24
CA PHE A 2 -6.24 27.05 0.49
C PHE A 2 -5.98 27.82 1.78
N LEU A 3 -5.88 29.14 1.71
CA LEU A 3 -5.67 30.02 2.86
C LEU A 3 -6.80 29.91 3.89
N GLU A 4 -8.04 29.83 3.43
CA GLU A 4 -9.22 29.63 4.26
C GLU A 4 -9.14 28.31 5.05
N SER A 5 -8.79 27.20 4.38
CA SER A 5 -8.60 25.88 5.00
C SER A 5 -7.49 25.91 6.07
N GLU A 6 -6.39 26.61 5.79
CA GLU A 6 -5.28 26.76 6.73
C GLU A 6 -5.68 27.58 7.96
N MET A 7 -6.38 28.69 7.76
CA MET A 7 -6.87 29.54 8.84
C MET A 7 -7.90 28.80 9.71
N ILE A 8 -8.82 28.02 9.12
CA ILE A 8 -9.79 27.22 9.88
C ILE A 8 -9.10 26.13 10.70
N LYS A 9 -8.06 25.47 10.16
CA LYS A 9 -7.25 24.49 10.90
C LYS A 9 -6.50 25.14 12.06
N ARG A 10 -5.96 26.35 11.86
CA ARG A 10 -5.19 27.09 12.87
C ARG A 10 -6.05 27.64 13.99
N TYR A 11 -7.20 28.25 13.67
CA TYR A 11 -8.05 28.94 14.64
C TYR A 11 -9.25 28.13 15.13
N LYS A 12 -9.58 27.00 14.49
CA LYS A 12 -10.69 26.05 14.80
C LYS A 12 -11.99 26.79 15.18
N PRO A 13 -12.53 27.69 14.34
CA PRO A 13 -13.68 28.50 14.65
C PRO A 13 -14.89 27.62 14.99
N GLN A 14 -15.68 28.07 16.00
CA GLN A 14 -16.70 27.25 16.66
C GLN A 14 -17.85 26.83 15.72
N TYR A 15 -18.14 27.63 14.70
CA TYR A 15 -19.28 27.42 13.79
C TYR A 15 -18.93 26.76 12.45
N ASN A 16 -17.66 26.44 12.19
CA ASN A 16 -17.23 25.86 10.93
C ASN A 16 -17.06 24.33 11.04
N ILE A 17 -18.20 23.62 11.02
CA ILE A 17 -18.27 22.17 11.28
C ILE A 17 -17.63 21.37 10.12
N LEU A 18 -17.84 21.77 8.86
CA LEU A 18 -17.42 21.04 7.67
C LEU A 18 -15.90 20.99 7.45
N LEU A 19 -15.17 22.03 7.84
CA LEU A 19 -13.70 22.10 7.68
C LEU A 19 -12.93 21.82 8.98
N ARG A 20 -13.63 21.62 10.10
CA ARG A 20 -13.06 21.16 11.38
C ARG A 20 -12.73 19.67 11.37
N ASP A 21 -13.41 18.92 10.48
CA ASP A 21 -13.11 17.50 10.30
C ASP A 21 -11.70 17.40 9.73
N ASP A 22 -10.75 17.03 10.60
CA ASP A 22 -9.32 16.98 10.28
C ASP A 22 -9.08 15.76 9.37
N LYS A 23 -9.54 15.89 8.12
CA LYS A 23 -9.24 14.94 7.04
C LYS A 23 -7.79 15.09 6.62
N SER A 24 -6.88 15.02 7.59
CA SER A 24 -5.46 14.95 7.31
C SER A 24 -5.21 13.76 6.40
N PRO A 25 -4.52 13.94 5.27
CA PRO A 25 -4.25 12.84 4.36
C PRO A 25 -3.46 11.75 5.08
N THR A 26 -3.77 10.52 4.76
CA THR A 26 -3.05 9.35 5.27
C THR A 26 -2.08 8.87 4.22
N TYR A 27 -0.89 8.51 4.65
CA TYR A 27 0.15 7.90 3.81
C TYR A 27 0.37 6.46 4.25
N VAL A 28 0.62 5.59 3.29
CA VAL A 28 1.13 4.23 3.55
C VAL A 28 2.65 4.32 3.55
N ARG A 29 3.27 3.96 4.67
CA ARG A 29 4.74 3.92 4.84
C ARG A 29 5.21 2.48 4.73
N ILE A 30 6.22 2.23 3.90
CA ILE A 30 6.91 0.93 3.78
C ILE A 30 8.38 1.14 4.16
N GLY A 31 8.76 0.66 5.34
CA GLY A 31 10.10 0.76 5.90
C GLY A 31 10.96 -0.44 5.53
N PHE A 32 11.74 -0.35 4.43
CA PHE A 32 12.66 -1.42 3.99
C PHE A 32 13.90 -1.54 4.85
N HIS A 33 14.32 -0.44 5.46
CA HIS A 33 15.55 -0.33 6.25
C HIS A 33 15.32 -0.43 7.75
N ASP A 34 14.07 -0.50 8.17
CA ASP A 34 13.72 -0.70 9.57
C ASP A 34 14.29 -2.03 10.08
N LYS A 35 14.47 -2.15 11.39
CA LYS A 35 14.98 -3.39 12.02
C LYS A 35 14.17 -4.60 11.54
N ILE A 36 12.86 -4.49 11.58
CA ILE A 36 11.92 -5.40 10.92
C ILE A 36 11.15 -4.58 9.88
N PRO A 37 11.33 -4.86 8.57
CA PRO A 37 10.57 -4.18 7.54
C PRO A 37 9.07 -4.34 7.79
N HIS A 38 8.32 -3.23 7.73
CA HIS A 38 6.89 -3.26 8.02
C HIS A 38 6.12 -2.22 7.21
N VAL A 39 4.81 -2.40 7.15
CA VAL A 39 3.88 -1.46 6.52
C VAL A 39 3.08 -0.78 7.59
N SER A 40 3.13 0.54 7.63
CA SER A 40 2.42 1.37 8.61
C SER A 40 1.65 2.51 7.93
N PHE A 41 0.82 3.21 8.69
CA PHE A 41 0.05 4.35 8.22
C PHE A 41 0.45 5.58 9.04
N THR A 42 0.74 6.67 8.34
CA THR A 42 1.08 7.95 8.98
C THR A 42 0.33 9.11 8.35
N LYS A 43 0.13 10.17 9.10
CA LYS A 43 -0.40 11.44 8.60
C LYS A 43 0.75 12.38 8.16
N ASN A 44 1.93 12.19 8.74
CA ASN A 44 3.09 13.03 8.49
C ASN A 44 4.22 12.13 7.92
N PRO A 45 4.48 12.17 6.61
CA PRO A 45 5.66 11.53 6.06
C PRO A 45 6.91 12.18 6.63
N LEU A 46 7.88 11.35 6.99
CA LEU A 46 9.19 11.77 7.49
C LEU A 46 10.23 11.64 6.38
N ASP A 47 11.33 12.37 6.50
CA ASP A 47 12.49 12.20 5.62
C ASP A 47 13.37 11.06 6.18
N ASP A 48 12.80 9.85 6.16
CA ASP A 48 13.49 8.61 6.48
C ASP A 48 13.64 7.78 5.19
N SER A 49 14.48 6.77 5.20
CA SER A 49 14.71 5.92 4.02
C SER A 49 13.51 5.00 3.67
N ALA A 50 12.29 5.34 4.10
CA ALA A 50 11.08 4.59 3.81
C ALA A 50 10.39 5.09 2.54
N GLU A 51 9.64 4.22 1.88
CA GLU A 51 8.78 4.62 0.76
C GLU A 51 7.39 5.02 1.28
N TYR A 52 6.88 6.15 0.75
CA TYR A 52 5.58 6.71 1.12
C TYR A 52 4.65 6.71 -0.08
N PHE A 53 3.42 6.26 0.12
CA PHE A 53 2.35 6.26 -0.88
C PHE A 53 1.18 7.09 -0.37
N GLY A 54 0.67 7.99 -1.19
CA GLY A 54 -0.40 8.92 -0.85
C GLY A 54 -0.18 10.28 -1.50
N PRO A 55 -0.91 11.30 -1.15
CA PRO A 55 -1.87 11.40 -0.04
C PRO A 55 -3.21 10.69 -0.30
N PHE A 56 -3.76 10.04 0.72
CA PHE A 56 -5.08 9.43 0.68
C PHE A 56 -6.01 10.10 1.69
N TYR A 57 -7.14 10.62 1.24
CA TYR A 57 -8.09 11.32 2.09
C TYR A 57 -9.05 10.37 2.81
N ASN A 58 -9.35 9.19 2.23
CA ASN A 58 -10.16 8.17 2.87
C ASN A 58 -9.28 7.14 3.60
N SER A 59 -8.85 7.47 4.82
CA SER A 59 -7.98 6.63 5.65
C SER A 59 -8.53 5.22 5.89
N ASN A 60 -9.85 5.09 6.06
CA ASN A 60 -10.47 3.79 6.34
C ASN A 60 -10.46 2.88 5.11
N ALA A 61 -10.77 3.43 3.93
CA ALA A 61 -10.74 2.68 2.67
C ALA A 61 -9.31 2.19 2.37
N VAL A 62 -8.31 3.06 2.51
CA VAL A 62 -6.90 2.70 2.29
C VAL A 62 -6.43 1.62 3.26
N LYS A 63 -6.70 1.79 4.56
CA LYS A 63 -6.34 0.77 5.57
C LYS A 63 -6.97 -0.58 5.26
N LYS A 64 -8.24 -0.59 4.85
CA LYS A 64 -8.95 -1.82 4.46
C LYS A 64 -8.32 -2.46 3.22
N SER A 65 -8.06 -1.68 2.16
CA SER A 65 -7.46 -2.15 0.91
C SER A 65 -6.05 -2.70 1.12
N VAL A 66 -5.20 -1.98 1.85
CA VAL A 66 -3.84 -2.42 2.14
C VAL A 66 -3.84 -3.69 3.01
N ARG A 67 -4.76 -3.80 3.98
CA ARG A 67 -4.92 -5.04 4.77
C ARG A 67 -5.37 -6.23 3.92
N LEU A 68 -6.20 -6.02 2.91
CA LEU A 68 -6.58 -7.10 1.98
C LEU A 68 -5.37 -7.58 1.17
N LEU A 69 -4.47 -6.66 0.76
CA LEU A 69 -3.23 -7.01 0.07
C LEU A 69 -2.29 -7.87 0.92
N ARG A 70 -2.45 -7.88 2.24
CA ARG A 70 -1.67 -8.72 3.15
C ARG A 70 -1.85 -10.23 2.90
N LYS A 71 -3.00 -10.63 2.34
CA LYS A 71 -3.24 -12.02 1.93
C LYS A 71 -2.38 -12.45 0.75
N VAL A 72 -2.08 -11.49 -0.13
CA VAL A 72 -1.28 -11.72 -1.35
C VAL A 72 0.20 -11.50 -1.09
N PHE A 73 0.52 -10.45 -0.34
CA PHE A 73 1.87 -10.04 0.05
C PHE A 73 1.95 -10.00 1.57
N PRO A 74 2.28 -11.10 2.25
CA PRO A 74 2.39 -11.13 3.70
C PRO A 74 3.39 -10.11 4.22
N TYR A 75 2.98 -9.28 5.21
CA TYR A 75 3.85 -8.27 5.83
C TYR A 75 3.50 -8.03 7.29
N TYR A 76 4.45 -7.43 8.02
CA TYR A 76 4.26 -6.97 9.39
C TYR A 76 3.61 -5.59 9.43
N LEU A 77 2.75 -5.36 10.44
CA LEU A 77 2.08 -4.08 10.68
C LEU A 77 2.86 -3.14 11.63
N SER A 78 3.89 -3.66 12.26
CA SER A 78 4.73 -2.92 13.21
C SER A 78 6.15 -3.47 13.19
N GLU A 79 7.09 -2.71 13.72
CA GLU A 79 8.48 -3.12 13.88
C GLU A 79 8.68 -4.22 14.93
N LYS A 80 7.67 -4.43 15.80
CA LYS A 80 7.71 -5.50 16.80
C LYS A 80 7.40 -6.84 16.13
N MET A 81 8.29 -7.79 16.34
CA MET A 81 8.07 -9.15 15.90
C MET A 81 6.96 -9.79 16.76
N PRO A 82 5.98 -10.48 16.18
CA PRO A 82 5.00 -11.22 16.94
C PRO A 82 5.65 -12.43 17.65
N GLU A 83 4.88 -13.11 18.49
CA GLU A 83 5.30 -14.37 19.10
C GLU A 83 5.43 -15.48 18.06
N LYS A 84 6.26 -16.49 18.36
CA LYS A 84 6.42 -17.67 17.49
C LYS A 84 5.06 -18.34 17.24
N ASN A 85 4.85 -18.80 16.02
CA ASN A 85 3.59 -19.44 15.59
C ASN A 85 2.34 -18.59 15.85
N SER A 86 2.45 -17.27 15.70
CA SER A 86 1.32 -16.36 15.82
C SER A 86 0.15 -16.78 14.92
N LEU A 87 -1.08 -16.38 15.28
CA LEU A 87 -2.27 -16.65 14.46
C LEU A 87 -2.11 -16.05 13.06
N ASP A 88 -1.56 -14.84 12.95
CA ASP A 88 -1.30 -14.18 11.67
C ASP A 88 -0.36 -14.99 10.77
N PHE A 89 0.62 -15.70 11.35
CA PHE A 89 1.49 -16.59 10.61
C PHE A 89 0.73 -17.86 10.14
N GLN A 90 -0.08 -18.46 11.01
CA GLN A 90 -0.85 -19.67 10.67
C GLN A 90 -1.82 -19.44 9.51
N ILE A 91 -2.43 -18.24 9.43
CA ILE A 91 -3.33 -17.85 8.33
C ILE A 91 -2.61 -17.17 7.16
N GLY A 92 -1.27 -17.13 7.15
CA GLY A 92 -0.46 -16.67 6.04
C GLY A 92 -0.42 -15.13 5.85
N LEU A 93 -0.69 -14.35 6.89
CA LEU A 93 -0.66 -12.89 6.83
C LEU A 93 0.72 -12.29 7.19
N THR A 94 1.60 -13.06 7.83
CA THR A 94 2.98 -12.65 8.13
C THR A 94 3.99 -13.55 7.44
N PRO A 95 5.21 -13.04 7.16
CA PRO A 95 6.25 -13.80 6.51
C PRO A 95 6.88 -14.90 7.41
N GLY A 96 6.64 -14.89 8.74
CA GLY A 96 7.07 -15.93 9.67
C GLY A 96 8.53 -15.82 10.10
N LEU A 97 9.13 -14.63 10.09
CA LEU A 97 10.51 -14.42 10.58
C LEU A 97 10.67 -14.76 12.06
N GLU A 98 9.59 -14.63 12.85
CA GLU A 98 9.52 -14.93 14.27
C GLU A 98 9.82 -16.40 14.61
N ASN A 99 9.71 -17.28 13.63
CA ASN A 99 9.95 -18.71 13.84
C ASN A 99 11.42 -19.11 13.72
N PHE A 100 12.27 -18.21 13.23
CA PHE A 100 13.71 -18.42 13.05
C PHE A 100 14.49 -17.67 14.12
N GLU A 101 15.66 -18.20 14.44
CA GLU A 101 16.61 -17.55 15.34
C GLU A 101 17.20 -16.31 14.65
N GLN A 102 17.21 -15.17 15.36
CA GLN A 102 17.74 -13.93 14.80
C GLN A 102 19.20 -14.12 14.39
N ASP A 103 19.56 -13.52 13.25
CA ASP A 103 20.89 -13.58 12.65
C ASP A 103 21.33 -14.97 12.14
N SER A 104 20.47 -15.99 12.23
CA SER A 104 20.73 -17.27 11.58
C SER A 104 20.75 -17.14 10.05
N ARG A 105 21.39 -18.08 9.36
CA ARG A 105 21.39 -18.13 7.90
C ARG A 105 19.96 -18.22 7.33
N GLU A 106 19.12 -19.03 7.96
CA GLU A 106 17.72 -19.22 7.59
C GLU A 106 16.89 -17.92 7.77
N PHE A 107 17.09 -17.23 8.89
CA PHE A 107 16.46 -15.92 9.14
C PHE A 107 16.83 -14.92 8.05
N ASN A 108 18.11 -14.79 7.70
CA ASN A 108 18.58 -13.85 6.69
C ASN A 108 18.04 -14.19 5.29
N GLN A 109 17.97 -15.46 4.95
CA GLN A 109 17.38 -15.93 3.71
C GLN A 109 15.88 -15.59 3.64
N LYS A 110 15.14 -15.85 4.72
CA LYS A 110 13.71 -15.54 4.82
C LYS A 110 13.44 -14.04 4.81
N LYS A 111 14.31 -13.28 5.46
CA LYS A 111 14.24 -11.80 5.42
C LYS A 111 14.47 -11.24 4.01
N ALA A 112 15.36 -11.83 3.23
CA ALA A 112 15.58 -11.45 1.83
C ALA A 112 14.35 -11.77 0.96
N GLU A 113 13.73 -12.94 1.14
CA GLU A 113 12.46 -13.30 0.50
C GLU A 113 11.34 -12.31 0.86
N TYR A 114 11.22 -11.99 2.14
CA TYR A 114 10.25 -11.02 2.63
C TYR A 114 10.45 -9.62 2.01
N LYS A 115 11.69 -9.13 1.94
CA LYS A 115 11.98 -7.86 1.25
C LYS A 115 11.59 -7.89 -0.22
N ARG A 116 11.73 -9.04 -0.90
CA ARG A 116 11.27 -9.21 -2.28
C ARG A 116 9.74 -9.09 -2.38
N ASN A 117 9.01 -9.72 -1.47
CA ASN A 117 7.54 -9.60 -1.39
C ASN A 117 7.09 -8.14 -1.14
N LEU A 118 7.78 -7.41 -0.26
CA LEU A 118 7.49 -5.99 -0.03
C LEU A 118 7.74 -5.14 -1.29
N ARG A 119 8.78 -5.44 -2.08
CA ARG A 119 8.99 -4.75 -3.37
C ARG A 119 7.86 -5.04 -4.36
N GLN A 120 7.34 -6.26 -4.40
CA GLN A 120 6.17 -6.59 -5.21
C GLN A 120 4.92 -5.81 -4.75
N LEU A 121 4.69 -5.69 -3.44
CA LEU A 121 3.63 -4.83 -2.89
C LEU A 121 3.82 -3.37 -3.31
N THR A 122 5.04 -2.83 -3.20
CA THR A 122 5.38 -1.48 -3.65
C THR A 122 5.06 -1.25 -5.13
N ARG A 123 5.45 -2.17 -6.00
CA ARG A 123 5.15 -2.11 -7.44
C ARG A 123 3.65 -2.17 -7.71
N TYR A 124 2.91 -2.99 -6.95
CA TYR A 124 1.46 -3.04 -7.03
C TYR A 124 0.83 -1.69 -6.66
N LEU A 125 1.29 -1.03 -5.60
CA LEU A 125 0.83 0.30 -5.18
C LEU A 125 1.22 1.40 -6.18
N LYS A 126 2.34 1.27 -6.88
CA LYS A 126 2.76 2.15 -8.01
C LYS A 126 1.93 1.95 -9.28
N GLY A 127 1.05 0.94 -9.31
CA GLY A 127 0.17 0.69 -10.46
C GLY A 127 0.70 -0.33 -11.48
N GLU A 128 1.86 -0.95 -11.25
CA GLU A 128 2.46 -1.96 -12.14
C GLU A 128 1.76 -3.33 -12.08
N ARG A 129 0.45 -3.34 -11.95
CA ARG A 129 -0.36 -4.54 -11.65
C ARG A 129 -0.26 -5.61 -12.73
N LYS A 130 -0.34 -5.21 -14.01
CA LYS A 130 -0.28 -6.14 -15.16
C LYS A 130 1.08 -6.81 -15.26
N MET A 131 2.16 -6.03 -15.15
CA MET A 131 3.53 -6.55 -15.22
C MET A 131 3.80 -7.53 -14.06
N LEU A 132 3.35 -7.20 -12.87
CA LEU A 132 3.48 -8.07 -11.70
C LEU A 132 2.72 -9.38 -11.86
N GLN A 133 1.50 -9.34 -12.42
CA GLN A 133 0.73 -10.56 -12.71
C GLN A 133 1.47 -11.48 -13.70
N LEU A 134 2.01 -10.92 -14.78
CA LEU A 134 2.79 -11.69 -15.76
C LEU A 134 4.06 -12.30 -15.15
N GLU A 135 4.76 -11.57 -14.27
CA GLU A 135 5.93 -12.10 -13.57
C GLU A 135 5.58 -13.27 -12.64
N ILE A 136 4.52 -13.13 -11.85
CA ILE A 136 4.06 -14.19 -10.95
C ILE A 136 3.58 -15.41 -11.74
N GLU A 137 2.91 -15.19 -12.87
CA GLU A 137 2.50 -16.26 -13.77
C GLU A 137 3.70 -17.01 -14.35
N LYS A 138 4.73 -16.30 -14.79
CA LYS A 138 5.97 -16.89 -15.25
C LYS A 138 6.65 -17.70 -14.13
N GLU A 139 6.81 -17.12 -12.94
CA GLU A 139 7.36 -17.84 -11.78
C GLU A 139 6.57 -19.13 -11.46
N MET A 140 5.24 -19.11 -11.61
CA MET A 140 4.39 -20.28 -11.42
C MET A 140 4.74 -21.39 -12.44
N PHE A 141 4.91 -21.05 -13.70
CA PHE A 141 5.29 -22.00 -14.75
C PHE A 141 6.71 -22.52 -14.55
N ASP A 142 7.65 -21.67 -14.15
CA ASP A 142 9.04 -22.07 -13.88
C ASP A 142 9.06 -23.10 -12.73
N PHE A 143 8.38 -22.86 -11.62
CA PHE A 143 8.26 -23.81 -10.52
C PHE A 143 7.56 -25.11 -10.93
N ALA A 144 6.56 -25.05 -11.78
CA ALA A 144 5.88 -26.23 -12.28
C ALA A 144 6.84 -27.08 -13.17
N SER A 145 7.68 -26.46 -13.99
CA SER A 145 8.67 -27.14 -14.82
C SER A 145 9.77 -27.81 -14.00
N GLU A 146 10.12 -27.21 -12.85
CA GLU A 146 11.06 -27.76 -11.86
C GLU A 146 10.41 -28.82 -10.95
N GLN A 147 9.18 -29.22 -11.21
CA GLN A 147 8.38 -30.14 -10.39
C GLN A 147 8.17 -29.67 -8.93
N ASN A 148 8.37 -28.38 -8.65
CA ASN A 148 8.09 -27.79 -7.36
C ASN A 148 6.63 -27.33 -7.26
N PHE A 149 5.73 -28.31 -7.19
CA PHE A 149 4.28 -28.09 -7.24
C PHE A 149 3.75 -27.30 -6.04
N GLU A 150 4.42 -27.35 -4.90
CA GLU A 150 4.03 -26.55 -3.72
C GLU A 150 4.20 -25.04 -3.99
N MET A 151 5.37 -24.66 -4.52
CA MET A 151 5.62 -23.24 -4.88
C MET A 151 4.77 -22.79 -6.05
N ALA A 152 4.56 -23.63 -7.06
CA ALA A 152 3.64 -23.36 -8.16
C ALA A 152 2.21 -23.11 -7.66
N ALA A 153 1.71 -23.94 -6.73
CA ALA A 153 0.38 -23.76 -6.14
C ALA A 153 0.28 -22.46 -5.32
N LYS A 154 1.32 -22.07 -4.58
CA LYS A 154 1.36 -20.77 -3.88
C LYS A 154 1.26 -19.62 -4.86
N LYS A 155 1.99 -19.64 -5.99
CA LYS A 155 1.95 -18.61 -7.01
C LYS A 155 0.59 -18.53 -7.72
N ARG A 156 -0.01 -19.68 -8.03
CA ARG A 156 -1.39 -19.74 -8.57
C ARG A 156 -2.40 -19.10 -7.63
N ASN A 157 -2.34 -19.41 -6.35
CA ASN A 157 -3.23 -18.83 -5.34
C ASN A 157 -3.01 -17.31 -5.24
N GLN A 158 -1.77 -16.85 -5.28
CA GLN A 158 -1.40 -15.44 -5.27
C GLN A 158 -2.01 -14.69 -6.48
N LEU A 159 -1.95 -15.29 -7.70
CA LEU A 159 -2.58 -14.73 -8.90
C LEU A 159 -4.10 -14.63 -8.79
N ARG A 160 -4.74 -15.68 -8.28
CA ARG A 160 -6.19 -15.68 -8.05
C ARG A 160 -6.59 -14.56 -7.10
N ASP A 161 -5.91 -14.44 -5.97
CA ASP A 161 -6.22 -13.44 -4.96
C ASP A 161 -5.97 -12.02 -5.48
N LEU A 162 -4.93 -11.80 -6.31
CA LEU A 162 -4.71 -10.53 -7.01
C LEU A 162 -5.83 -10.18 -7.98
N SER A 163 -6.33 -11.18 -8.72
CA SER A 163 -7.43 -10.99 -9.67
C SER A 163 -8.74 -10.62 -8.95
N GLU A 164 -9.03 -11.27 -7.83
CA GLU A 164 -10.20 -10.98 -7.01
C GLU A 164 -10.13 -9.58 -6.38
N LEU A 165 -8.97 -9.20 -5.86
CA LEU A 165 -8.72 -7.85 -5.33
C LEU A 165 -8.85 -6.79 -6.42
N GLY A 166 -8.38 -7.06 -7.62
CA GLY A 166 -8.54 -6.17 -8.77
C GLY A 166 -10.00 -5.83 -9.04
N LYS A 167 -10.89 -6.81 -8.93
CA LYS A 167 -12.34 -6.61 -9.09
C LYS A 167 -12.94 -5.79 -7.95
N GLN A 168 -12.54 -6.02 -6.70
CA GLN A 168 -13.04 -5.28 -5.53
C GLN A 168 -12.56 -3.81 -5.50
N VAL A 169 -11.34 -3.55 -5.95
CA VAL A 169 -10.77 -2.19 -5.98
C VAL A 169 -11.36 -1.33 -7.11
N ILE A 170 -11.87 -1.95 -8.19
CA ILE A 170 -12.56 -1.21 -9.26
C ILE A 170 -13.83 -0.53 -8.75
N PHE A 171 -14.55 -1.13 -7.80
CA PHE A 171 -15.73 -0.50 -7.18
C PHE A 171 -15.42 0.68 -6.23
N SER A 172 -14.17 0.78 -5.73
CA SER A 172 -13.72 1.93 -4.94
C SER A 172 -12.96 2.98 -5.75
N ASN A 173 -12.64 2.70 -7.00
CA ASN A 173 -11.89 3.62 -7.88
C ASN A 173 -12.71 4.81 -8.39
N GLU A 174 -14.03 4.80 -8.28
CA GLU A 174 -14.81 5.99 -8.63
C GLU A 174 -14.48 7.17 -7.70
N GLU A 175 -14.26 6.94 -6.41
CA GLU A 175 -13.73 7.97 -5.49
C GLU A 175 -12.27 8.35 -5.77
N PHE A 176 -11.44 7.40 -6.24
CA PHE A 176 -10.04 7.66 -6.61
C PHE A 176 -9.90 8.40 -7.94
N LEU A 177 -10.77 8.17 -8.90
CA LEU A 177 -10.76 8.84 -10.20
C LEU A 177 -11.15 10.31 -10.10
N ASP A 178 -12.06 10.68 -9.20
CA ASP A 178 -12.42 12.08 -8.98
C ASP A 178 -11.25 12.89 -8.40
N ILE A 179 -10.52 12.31 -7.43
CA ILE A 179 -9.36 12.98 -6.81
C ILE A 179 -8.18 13.08 -7.79
N SER A 180 -7.96 12.06 -8.63
CA SER A 180 -6.89 12.09 -9.63
C SER A 180 -7.21 13.06 -10.77
N LYS A 181 -8.48 13.25 -11.13
CA LYS A 181 -8.91 14.24 -12.13
C LYS A 181 -8.72 15.66 -11.63
N ASP A 182 -9.10 15.96 -10.39
CA ASP A 182 -8.92 17.29 -9.81
C ASP A 182 -7.42 17.62 -9.62
N HIS A 183 -6.59 16.65 -9.26
CA HIS A 183 -5.15 16.84 -9.18
C HIS A 183 -4.50 16.96 -10.57
N ALA A 184 -4.97 16.20 -11.57
CA ALA A 184 -4.50 16.31 -12.94
C ALA A 184 -4.90 17.65 -13.57
N LEU A 185 -6.11 18.14 -13.28
CA LEU A 185 -6.60 19.46 -13.71
C LEU A 185 -5.84 20.59 -13.04
N SER A 186 -5.53 20.49 -11.73
CA SER A 186 -4.70 21.46 -11.02
C SER A 186 -3.28 21.52 -11.57
N LYS A 187 -2.69 20.36 -11.89
CA LYS A 187 -1.36 20.29 -12.48
C LYS A 187 -1.31 20.76 -13.92
N LEU A 188 -2.37 20.53 -14.71
CA LEU A 188 -2.54 21.10 -16.05
C LEU A 188 -2.71 22.61 -16.01
N ALA A 189 -3.46 23.14 -15.05
CA ALA A 189 -3.62 24.58 -14.85
C ALA A 189 -2.29 25.24 -14.47
N GLU A 190 -1.48 24.59 -13.62
CA GLU A 190 -0.13 25.04 -13.26
C GLU A 190 0.82 25.05 -14.45
N ILE A 191 0.80 24.00 -15.28
CA ILE A 191 1.62 23.90 -16.51
C ILE A 191 1.21 24.93 -17.56
N LEU A 192 -0.09 25.21 -17.68
CA LEU A 192 -0.63 26.18 -18.63
C LEU A 192 -0.62 27.62 -18.12
N SER A 193 -0.12 27.85 -16.89
CA SER A 193 -0.11 29.17 -16.22
C SER A 193 -1.48 29.87 -16.22
N LEU A 194 -2.56 29.09 -16.12
CA LEU A 194 -3.92 29.59 -16.05
C LEU A 194 -4.23 30.02 -14.62
N GLU A 195 -4.69 31.26 -14.43
CA GLU A 195 -5.05 31.80 -13.12
C GLU A 195 -6.26 31.11 -12.47
N ASN A 196 -7.09 30.40 -13.27
CA ASN A 196 -8.22 29.62 -12.78
C ASN A 196 -8.30 28.26 -13.51
N PRO A 197 -8.36 27.12 -12.81
CA PRO A 197 -8.63 25.85 -13.46
C PRO A 197 -10.03 25.83 -14.09
N PRO A 198 -10.20 25.22 -15.26
CA PRO A 198 -11.52 25.12 -15.89
C PRO A 198 -12.48 24.37 -14.95
N ARG A 199 -13.65 24.98 -14.66
CA ARG A 199 -14.74 24.29 -13.98
C ARG A 199 -15.25 23.18 -14.89
N ARG A 200 -15.59 22.01 -14.30
CA ARG A 200 -16.09 20.79 -14.94
C ARG A 200 -16.76 21.07 -16.29
N ILE A 201 -16.30 20.36 -17.32
CA ILE A 201 -17.07 20.14 -18.54
C ILE A 201 -18.01 18.97 -18.22
N GLU A 202 -19.32 19.25 -18.19
CA GLU A 202 -20.38 18.24 -18.14
C GLU A 202 -20.35 17.36 -19.40
#